data_4cdd40271e6fd85fafe47e02f51c5ded
#
_entry.id   4cdd40271e6fd85fafe47e02f51c5ded
#
_cell.length_a   1.000
_cell.length_b   1.000
_cell.length_c   1.000
_cell.angle_alpha   90.00
_cell.angle_beta   90.00
_cell.angle_gamma   90.00
#
_symmetry.space_group_name_H-M   'P 1'
#
loop_
_entity.id
_entity.type
_entity.pdbx_description
1 polymer ?
#
loop_
_entity_poly.entity_id
_entity_poly.type
_entity_poly.pdbx_seq_one_letter_code
_entity_poly.pdbx_strand_id
1 'polypeptide(L)' 'MTDTKQKKENVKMQLKDLSQNLKKMHLEVTEELILPNPEDVKLLMNKMDKLLKLIESK' A
#
# COMPACT_ATOMS: atom_id res chain seq x y z
N MET A 1 -24.03 -9.00 4.40
CA MET A 1 -23.11 -10.09 4.54
C MET A 1 -21.82 -9.63 5.15
N THR A 2 -21.39 -10.31 6.18
CA THR A 2 -20.24 -9.92 6.97
C THR A 2 -18.93 -9.93 6.18
N ASP A 3 -18.79 -10.89 5.26
CA ASP A 3 -17.56 -11.05 4.49
C ASP A 3 -17.26 -9.83 3.61
N THR A 4 -18.29 -9.30 2.96
CA THR A 4 -18.14 -8.14 2.09
C THR A 4 -17.73 -6.92 2.89
N LYS A 5 -18.31 -6.74 4.06
CA LYS A 5 -17.99 -5.61 4.93
C LYS A 5 -16.57 -5.71 5.44
N GLN A 6 -16.16 -6.90 5.89
CA GLN A 6 -14.79 -7.12 6.34
C GLN A 6 -13.79 -6.90 5.23
N LYS A 7 -14.12 -7.36 4.03
CA LYS A 7 -13.26 -7.18 2.88
C LYS A 7 -13.04 -5.71 2.58
N LYS A 8 -14.12 -4.92 2.62
CA LYS A 8 -14.02 -3.47 2.40
C LYS A 8 -13.16 -2.80 3.46
N GLU A 9 -13.32 -3.20 4.72
CA GLU A 9 -12.51 -2.66 5.81
C GLU A 9 -11.04 -3.00 5.63
N ASN A 10 -10.73 -4.24 5.24
CA ASN A 10 -9.36 -4.65 4.99
C ASN A 10 -8.74 -3.87 3.85
N VAL A 11 -9.48 -3.70 2.76
CA VAL A 11 -9.01 -2.93 1.62
C VAL A 11 -8.75 -1.48 2.02
N LYS A 12 -9.64 -0.91 2.79
CA LYS A 12 -9.51 0.47 3.26
C LYS A 12 -8.25 0.65 4.11
N MET A 13 -8.00 -0.28 5.01
CA MET A 13 -6.82 -0.23 5.87
C MET A 13 -5.54 -0.39 5.07
N GLN A 14 -5.53 -1.29 4.10
CA GLN A 14 -4.37 -1.50 3.26
C GLN A 14 -4.09 -0.30 2.37
N LEU A 15 -5.14 0.33 1.84
CA LEU A 15 -4.98 1.54 1.05
C LEU A 15 -4.40 2.67 1.88
N LYS A 16 -4.85 2.80 3.11
CA LYS A 16 -4.32 3.82 4.01
C LYS A 16 -2.84 3.58 4.30
N ASP A 17 -2.47 2.33 4.55
CA ASP A 17 -1.08 1.97 4.80
C ASP A 17 -0.20 2.27 3.59
N LEU A 18 -0.67 1.89 2.39
CA LEU A 18 0.05 2.17 1.15
C LEU A 18 0.22 3.68 0.93
N SER A 19 -0.83 4.43 1.20
CA SER A 19 -0.79 5.89 1.06
C SER A 19 0.27 6.51 1.96
N GLN A 20 0.37 6.03 3.19
CA GLN A 20 1.37 6.53 4.14
C GLN A 20 2.78 6.18 3.68
N ASN A 21 2.98 4.96 3.18
CA ASN A 21 4.28 4.56 2.67
C ASN A 21 4.71 5.39 1.46
N LEU A 22 3.77 5.63 0.55
CA LEU A 22 4.04 6.45 -0.64
C LEU A 22 4.37 7.89 -0.24
N LYS A 23 3.62 8.43 0.70
CA LYS A 23 3.85 9.80 1.18
C LYS A 23 5.24 9.94 1.80
N LYS A 24 5.65 8.95 2.58
CA LYS A 24 6.97 8.96 3.19
C LYS A 24 8.06 8.94 2.13
N MET A 25 7.92 8.07 1.13
CA MET A 25 8.90 7.99 0.04
C MET A 25 8.95 9.29 -0.75
N HIS A 26 7.79 9.89 -0.99
CA HIS A 26 7.71 11.16 -1.70
C HIS A 26 8.46 12.26 -0.95
N LEU A 27 8.29 12.33 0.36
CA LEU A 27 8.99 13.32 1.19
C LEU A 27 10.50 13.11 1.18
N GLU A 28 10.94 11.86 1.23
CA GLU A 28 12.37 11.56 1.19
C GLU A 28 12.99 12.04 -0.10
N VAL A 29 12.31 11.84 -1.22
CA VAL A 29 12.84 12.23 -2.53
C VAL A 29 12.78 13.75 -2.72
N THR A 30 11.71 14.39 -2.29
CA THR A 30 11.50 15.82 -2.56
C THR A 30 12.16 16.73 -1.54
N GLU A 31 12.13 16.38 -0.27
CA GLU A 31 12.65 17.23 0.78
C GLU A 31 14.05 16.84 1.24
N GLU A 32 14.29 15.56 1.40
CA GLU A 32 15.58 15.07 1.88
C GLU A 32 16.52 14.70 0.75
N LEU A 33 16.03 14.66 -0.47
CA LEU A 33 16.79 14.32 -1.68
C LEU A 33 17.45 12.95 -1.56
N ILE A 34 16.73 12.03 -0.94
CA ILE A 34 17.20 10.64 -0.75
C ILE A 34 16.36 9.73 -1.62
N LEU A 35 17.01 8.87 -2.38
CA LEU A 35 16.28 7.89 -3.17
C LEU A 35 15.79 6.76 -2.25
N PRO A 36 14.57 6.26 -2.46
CA PRO A 36 14.06 5.18 -1.65
C PRO A 36 14.84 3.89 -1.88
N ASN A 37 14.94 3.10 -0.83
CA ASN A 37 15.60 1.81 -0.90
C ASN A 37 14.84 0.89 -1.86
N PRO A 38 15.52 0.21 -2.80
CA PRO A 38 14.83 -0.70 -3.72
C PRO A 38 14.02 -1.79 -3.00
N GLU A 39 14.48 -2.23 -1.84
CA GLU A 39 13.74 -3.23 -1.05
C GLU A 39 12.42 -2.67 -0.53
N ASP A 40 12.41 -1.41 -0.14
CA ASP A 40 11.18 -0.76 0.32
C ASP A 40 10.18 -0.63 -0.83
N VAL A 41 10.67 -0.32 -2.03
CA VAL A 41 9.83 -0.24 -3.21
C VAL A 41 9.24 -1.62 -3.53
N LYS A 42 10.04 -2.67 -3.44
CA LYS A 42 9.58 -4.04 -3.66
C LYS A 42 8.50 -4.43 -2.66
N LEU A 43 8.70 -4.08 -1.40
CA LEU A 43 7.71 -4.35 -0.36
C LEU A 43 6.39 -3.64 -0.66
N LEU A 44 6.47 -2.40 -1.11
CA LEU A 44 5.29 -1.65 -1.48
C LEU A 44 4.56 -2.31 -2.64
N MET A 45 5.30 -2.73 -3.65
CA MET A 45 4.73 -3.43 -4.80
C MET A 45 4.07 -4.74 -4.40
N ASN A 46 4.68 -5.48 -3.48
CA ASN A 46 4.10 -6.70 -2.96
C ASN A 46 2.79 -6.44 -2.22
N LYS A 47 2.74 -5.38 -1.43
CA LYS A 47 1.52 -4.98 -0.75
C LYS A 47 0.42 -4.63 -1.74
N MET A 48 0.79 -3.91 -2.80
CA MET A 48 -0.16 -3.55 -3.85
C MET A 48 -0.69 -4.79 -4.57
N ASP A 49 0.18 -5.74 -4.84
CA ASP A 49 -0.21 -6.97 -5.50
C ASP A 49 -1.19 -7.77 -4.65
N LYS A 50 -0.91 -7.88 -3.37
CA LYS A 50 -1.81 -8.56 -2.43
C LYS A 50 -3.17 -7.85 -2.37
N LEU A 51 -3.14 -6.53 -2.35
CA LEU A 51 -4.37 -5.75 -2.34
C LEU A 51 -5.17 -5.99 -3.61
N LEU A 52 -4.51 -6.00 -4.75
CA LEU A 52 -5.15 -6.25 -6.02
C LEU A 52 -5.83 -7.62 -6.03
N LYS A 53 -5.13 -8.64 -5.54
CA LYS A 53 -5.70 -9.98 -5.47
C LYS A 53 -6.90 -10.04 -4.54
N LEU A 54 -6.84 -9.31 -3.45
CA LEU A 54 -7.97 -9.24 -2.51
C LEU A 54 -9.19 -8.59 -3.18
N ILE A 55 -8.98 -7.54 -3.94
CA ILE A 55 -10.06 -6.84 -4.64
C ILE A 55 -10.66 -7.73 -5.75
N GLU A 56 -9.81 -8.44 -6.46
CA GLU A 56 -10.27 -9.32 -7.54
C GLU A 56 -10.91 -10.62 -7.02
N SER A 57 -10.60 -10.99 -5.82
CA SER A 57 -11.14 -12.19 -5.19
C SER A 57 -12.64 -12.06 -4.97
N LYS A 58 -13.37 -13.10 -5.26
CA LYS A 58 -14.81 -13.10 -5.07
C LYS A 58 -15.23 -13.78 -3.78
#